data_2f81950379f5a073eb9e55ff11fbac54
#
_entry.id   2f81950379f5a073eb9e55ff11fbac54
#
_cell.length_a   1.000
_cell.length_b   1.000
_cell.length_c   1.000
_cell.angle_alpha   90.00
_cell.angle_beta   90.00
_cell.angle_gamma   90.00
#
_symmetry.space_group_name_H-M   'P 1'
#
loop_
_entity.id
_entity.type
_entity.pdbx_description
1 polymer ?
#
loop_
_entity_poly.entity_id
_entity_poly.type
_entity_poly.pdbx_seq_one_letter_code
_entity_poly.pdbx_strand_id
1 'polypeptide(L)'
;LLDGTFPLHTDIAKGYVIAINQAFTEERLIEYLRRTRGLTQEQADALVRPLTVEVRYLYNEEVRSTWSMVPALVMFTLMLASPLLTALGVVREKETGSIYNIYSSTVSRAEFLTGKLLPYIVISLVNVCVLWLMAVGLFQAPFKGSFLLFFSASVLFVCCTTGIGLLISLLVQTQMAALIITMIVAMIPTILFSGLLVPVASLTRGAKVQAHLYPAMYYTNIVRGSFLKGVGADVLWTDLLALAMFAVALSGLTYRLFTKRPKT
;
A
#
# COMPACT_ATOMS: atom_id res chain seq x y z
N LEU A 1 35.59 4.47 -6.45
CA LEU A 1 34.54 5.14 -7.23
C LEU A 1 33.29 4.26 -7.19
N LEU A 2 32.16 4.78 -6.68
CA LEU A 2 30.86 4.11 -6.72
C LEU A 2 30.02 4.73 -7.84
N ASP A 3 29.38 3.88 -8.62
CA ASP A 3 28.46 4.36 -9.66
C ASP A 3 27.18 4.90 -9.02
N GLY A 4 26.92 6.21 -9.15
CA GLY A 4 25.76 6.90 -8.62
C GLY A 4 24.49 6.78 -9.45
N THR A 5 24.51 6.07 -10.58
CA THR A 5 23.39 5.94 -11.51
C THR A 5 22.17 5.26 -10.85
N PHE A 6 22.42 4.33 -9.91
CA PHE A 6 21.40 3.64 -9.14
C PHE A 6 21.58 3.90 -7.63
N PRO A 7 20.94 4.94 -7.07
CA PRO A 7 21.16 5.40 -5.69
C PRO A 7 21.04 4.28 -4.64
N LEU A 8 20.03 3.42 -4.75
CA LEU A 8 19.80 2.32 -3.80
C LEU A 8 20.95 1.31 -3.80
N HIS A 9 21.45 0.93 -4.99
CA HIS A 9 22.60 0.03 -5.12
C HIS A 9 23.89 0.70 -4.60
N THR A 10 24.04 2.00 -4.86
CA THR A 10 25.18 2.78 -4.40
C THR A 10 25.20 2.88 -2.87
N ASP A 11 24.06 3.13 -2.23
CA ASP A 11 23.99 3.20 -0.77
C ASP A 11 24.25 1.85 -0.10
N ILE A 12 23.78 0.76 -0.69
CA ILE A 12 24.09 -0.60 -0.22
C ILE A 12 25.57 -0.89 -0.36
N ALA A 13 26.16 -0.63 -1.53
CA ALA A 13 27.59 -0.84 -1.78
C ALA A 13 28.46 0.03 -0.86
N LYS A 14 28.08 1.29 -0.65
CA LYS A 14 28.74 2.20 0.30
C LYS A 14 28.67 1.66 1.73
N GLY A 15 27.54 1.12 2.15
CA GLY A 15 27.37 0.49 3.46
C GLY A 15 28.34 -0.68 3.65
N TYR A 16 28.47 -1.56 2.66
CA TYR A 16 29.43 -2.67 2.70
C TYR A 16 30.88 -2.20 2.75
N VAL A 17 31.26 -1.23 1.91
CA VAL A 17 32.63 -0.68 1.89
C VAL A 17 32.99 -0.04 3.23
N ILE A 18 32.05 0.72 3.84
CA ILE A 18 32.27 1.34 5.16
C ILE A 18 32.43 0.25 6.23
N ALA A 19 31.56 -0.76 6.24
CA ALA A 19 31.62 -1.86 7.21
C ALA A 19 32.94 -2.67 7.10
N ILE A 20 33.39 -2.98 5.89
CA ILE A 20 34.64 -3.68 5.65
C ILE A 20 35.84 -2.83 6.11
N ASN A 21 35.83 -1.53 5.76
CA ASN A 21 36.88 -0.62 6.20
C ASN A 21 36.92 -0.45 7.72
N GLN A 22 35.80 -0.36 8.37
CA GLN A 22 35.72 -0.31 9.83
C GLN A 22 36.28 -1.57 10.46
N ALA A 23 35.83 -2.75 10.02
CA ALA A 23 36.33 -4.02 10.54
C ALA A 23 37.83 -4.17 10.38
N PHE A 24 38.36 -3.81 9.20
CA PHE A 24 39.81 -3.83 8.94
C PHE A 24 40.58 -2.84 9.82
N THR A 25 40.07 -1.64 10.00
CA THR A 25 40.67 -0.59 10.83
C THR A 25 40.68 -1.01 12.31
N GLU A 26 39.60 -1.59 12.80
CA GLU A 26 39.49 -2.11 14.16
C GLU A 26 40.50 -3.24 14.40
N GLU A 27 40.61 -4.20 13.49
CA GLU A 27 41.55 -5.31 13.58
C GLU A 27 43.01 -4.81 13.63
N ARG A 28 43.36 -3.85 12.78
CA ARG A 28 44.68 -3.22 12.76
C ARG A 28 44.98 -2.44 14.04
N LEU A 29 43.98 -1.75 14.56
CA LEU A 29 44.14 -0.99 15.81
C LEU A 29 44.32 -1.90 17.02
N ILE A 30 43.62 -3.02 17.08
CA ILE A 30 43.78 -4.05 18.10
C ILE A 30 45.19 -4.62 18.04
N GLU A 31 45.68 -4.99 16.83
CA GLU A 31 47.01 -5.51 16.67
C GLU A 31 48.09 -4.49 17.05
N TYR A 32 47.92 -3.22 16.69
CA TYR A 32 48.79 -2.12 17.06
C TYR A 32 48.86 -1.93 18.58
N LEU A 33 47.72 -1.92 19.29
CA LEU A 33 47.62 -1.77 20.74
C LEU A 33 48.30 -2.96 21.46
N ARG A 34 48.13 -4.16 20.96
CA ARG A 34 48.81 -5.35 21.51
C ARG A 34 50.33 -5.25 21.38
N ARG A 35 50.86 -4.86 20.22
CA ARG A 35 52.29 -4.77 19.93
C ARG A 35 52.98 -3.61 20.64
N THR A 36 52.30 -2.45 20.74
CA THR A 36 52.92 -1.22 21.23
C THR A 36 52.70 -1.02 22.73
N ARG A 37 51.58 -1.46 23.27
CA ARG A 37 51.21 -1.29 24.67
C ARG A 37 51.23 -2.58 25.50
N GLY A 38 51.53 -3.71 24.89
CA GLY A 38 51.57 -5.00 25.58
C GLY A 38 50.22 -5.47 26.14
N LEU A 39 49.13 -4.96 25.58
CA LEU A 39 47.77 -5.31 26.03
C LEU A 39 47.40 -6.73 25.61
N THR A 40 46.59 -7.40 26.44
CA THR A 40 45.97 -8.67 26.03
C THR A 40 44.93 -8.45 24.94
N GLN A 41 44.54 -9.52 24.25
CA GLN A 41 43.50 -9.46 23.22
C GLN A 41 42.22 -8.85 23.76
N GLU A 42 41.74 -9.32 24.93
CA GLU A 42 40.52 -8.86 25.58
C GLU A 42 40.59 -7.38 25.97
N GLN A 43 41.71 -6.91 26.46
CA GLN A 43 41.91 -5.51 26.83
C GLN A 43 41.94 -4.60 25.60
N ALA A 44 42.55 -5.03 24.52
CA ALA A 44 42.59 -4.29 23.26
C ALA A 44 41.19 -4.25 22.60
N ASP A 45 40.44 -5.36 22.59
CA ASP A 45 39.08 -5.44 22.10
C ASP A 45 38.15 -4.52 22.91
N ALA A 46 38.22 -4.54 24.23
CA ALA A 46 37.42 -3.68 25.11
C ALA A 46 37.70 -2.18 24.89
N LEU A 47 38.90 -1.79 24.52
CA LEU A 47 39.25 -0.41 24.21
C LEU A 47 38.80 0.02 22.80
N VAL A 48 38.84 -0.86 21.83
CA VAL A 48 38.45 -0.55 20.43
C VAL A 48 36.96 -0.70 20.23
N ARG A 49 36.34 -1.65 20.93
CA ARG A 49 34.88 -1.94 20.87
C ARG A 49 34.21 -1.76 22.24
N PRO A 50 34.18 -0.54 22.79
CA PRO A 50 33.63 -0.29 24.12
C PRO A 50 32.11 -0.55 24.20
N LEU A 51 31.43 -0.62 23.05
CA LEU A 51 29.99 -0.86 22.93
C LEU A 51 29.72 -1.97 21.92
N THR A 52 29.04 -3.00 22.35
CA THR A 52 28.48 -4.02 21.45
C THR A 52 27.03 -3.63 21.12
N VAL A 53 26.80 -3.25 19.87
CA VAL A 53 25.44 -2.91 19.40
C VAL A 53 24.78 -4.17 18.88
N GLU A 54 23.77 -4.66 19.62
CA GLU A 54 22.92 -5.76 19.16
C GLU A 54 21.73 -5.18 18.39
N VAL A 55 21.71 -5.37 17.07
CA VAL A 55 20.59 -4.91 16.23
C VAL A 55 19.49 -5.96 16.23
N ARG A 56 18.33 -5.61 16.78
CA ARG A 56 17.14 -6.46 16.74
C ARG A 56 16.12 -5.88 15.79
N TYR A 57 15.75 -6.66 14.78
CA TYR A 57 14.68 -6.27 13.85
C TYR A 57 13.31 -6.60 14.46
N LEU A 58 12.50 -5.57 14.70
CA LEU A 58 11.15 -5.73 15.19
C LEU A 58 10.21 -6.11 14.03
N TYR A 59 9.29 -7.06 14.29
CA TYR A 59 8.22 -7.51 13.39
C TYR A 59 8.64 -8.38 12.20
N ASN A 60 9.87 -8.30 11.72
CA ASN A 60 10.43 -9.14 10.65
C ASN A 60 11.87 -9.51 11.03
N GLU A 61 12.02 -10.42 11.99
CA GLU A 61 13.32 -10.80 12.58
C GLU A 61 14.28 -11.40 11.55
N GLU A 62 13.74 -12.14 10.58
CA GLU A 62 14.51 -12.76 9.50
C GLU A 62 14.76 -11.82 8.31
N VAL A 63 14.28 -10.57 8.37
CA VAL A 63 14.39 -9.56 7.30
C VAL A 63 13.94 -10.11 5.93
N ARG A 64 12.91 -10.98 5.93
CA ARG A 64 12.38 -11.55 4.69
C ARG A 64 11.64 -10.48 3.90
N SER A 65 12.11 -10.15 2.71
CA SER A 65 11.47 -9.18 1.81
C SER A 65 10.04 -9.58 1.46
N THR A 66 9.74 -10.88 1.33
CA THR A 66 8.39 -11.39 1.08
C THR A 66 7.40 -10.98 2.15
N TRP A 67 7.79 -11.00 3.43
CA TRP A 67 6.90 -10.65 4.54
C TRP A 67 6.52 -9.17 4.58
N SER A 68 7.39 -8.29 4.11
CA SER A 68 7.09 -6.85 4.01
C SER A 68 6.38 -6.47 2.72
N MET A 69 6.70 -7.16 1.60
CA MET A 69 6.12 -6.84 0.29
C MET A 69 4.74 -7.45 0.06
N VAL A 70 4.50 -8.71 0.47
CA VAL A 70 3.24 -9.40 0.21
C VAL A 70 2.02 -8.64 0.76
N PRO A 71 2.00 -8.16 2.03
CA PRO A 71 0.90 -7.36 2.53
C PRO A 71 0.67 -6.07 1.72
N ALA A 72 1.75 -5.42 1.30
CA ALA A 72 1.66 -4.21 0.49
C ALA A 72 1.11 -4.49 -0.93
N LEU A 73 1.43 -5.66 -1.50
CA LEU A 73 0.88 -6.11 -2.79
C LEU A 73 -0.61 -6.44 -2.71
N VAL A 74 -1.12 -6.92 -1.57
CA VAL A 74 -2.57 -7.08 -1.36
C VAL A 74 -3.29 -5.74 -1.54
N MET A 75 -2.81 -4.68 -0.90
CA MET A 75 -3.35 -3.34 -1.06
C MET A 75 -3.24 -2.86 -2.52
N PHE A 76 -2.07 -3.01 -3.13
CA PHE A 76 -1.80 -2.56 -4.50
C PHE A 76 -2.72 -3.24 -5.52
N THR A 77 -2.89 -4.56 -5.41
CA THR A 77 -3.79 -5.33 -6.30
C THR A 77 -5.23 -4.87 -6.18
N LEU A 78 -5.72 -4.66 -4.96
CA LEU A 78 -7.09 -4.16 -4.75
C LEU A 78 -7.27 -2.74 -5.28
N MET A 79 -6.25 -1.89 -5.13
CA MET A 79 -6.30 -0.51 -5.63
C MET A 79 -6.30 -0.43 -7.16
N LEU A 80 -5.76 -1.43 -7.84
CA LEU A 80 -5.82 -1.53 -9.31
C LEU A 80 -7.09 -2.25 -9.79
N ALA A 81 -7.34 -3.44 -9.27
CA ALA A 81 -8.38 -4.32 -9.81
C ALA A 81 -9.80 -3.78 -9.57
N SER A 82 -10.10 -3.32 -8.34
CA SER A 82 -11.46 -2.91 -7.99
C SER A 82 -11.97 -1.69 -8.77
N PRO A 83 -11.22 -0.57 -8.88
CA PRO A 83 -11.67 0.56 -9.67
C PRO A 83 -11.69 0.25 -11.17
N LEU A 84 -10.75 -0.57 -11.65
CA LEU A 84 -10.70 -0.96 -13.07
C LEU A 84 -11.93 -1.77 -13.46
N LEU A 85 -12.29 -2.80 -12.67
CA LEU A 85 -13.50 -3.59 -12.89
C LEU A 85 -14.75 -2.72 -12.91
N THR A 86 -14.88 -1.78 -11.97
CA THR A 86 -16.04 -0.88 -11.88
C THR A 86 -16.09 0.08 -13.06
N ALA A 87 -14.97 0.73 -13.38
CA ALA A 87 -14.90 1.70 -14.47
C ALA A 87 -15.21 1.05 -15.82
N LEU A 88 -14.55 -0.06 -16.13
CA LEU A 88 -14.78 -0.80 -17.40
C LEU A 88 -16.20 -1.33 -17.51
N GLY A 89 -16.74 -1.91 -16.41
CA GLY A 89 -18.08 -2.47 -16.42
C GLY A 89 -19.16 -1.42 -16.69
N VAL A 90 -19.04 -0.23 -16.10
CA VAL A 90 -19.98 0.88 -16.33
C VAL A 90 -19.79 1.50 -17.72
N VAL A 91 -18.55 1.73 -18.13
CA VAL A 91 -18.27 2.34 -19.45
C VAL A 91 -18.66 1.42 -20.60
N ARG A 92 -18.51 0.09 -20.44
CA ARG A 92 -18.99 -0.88 -21.44
C ARG A 92 -20.47 -0.69 -21.74
N GLU A 93 -21.31 -0.44 -20.73
CA GLU A 93 -22.74 -0.20 -20.96
C GLU A 93 -23.02 1.14 -21.63
N LYS A 94 -22.16 2.13 -21.45
CA LYS A 94 -22.24 3.38 -22.20
C LYS A 94 -21.91 3.16 -23.67
N GLU A 95 -20.83 2.43 -23.97
CA GLU A 95 -20.41 2.13 -25.34
C GLU A 95 -21.46 1.29 -26.11
N THR A 96 -22.07 0.29 -25.44
CA THR A 96 -23.11 -0.54 -26.04
C THR A 96 -24.47 0.12 -26.11
N GLY A 97 -24.62 1.31 -25.51
CA GLY A 97 -25.90 2.03 -25.48
C GLY A 97 -26.93 1.47 -24.50
N SER A 98 -26.64 0.34 -23.82
CA SER A 98 -27.57 -0.29 -22.88
C SER A 98 -27.91 0.59 -21.68
N ILE A 99 -27.08 1.55 -21.35
CA ILE A 99 -27.32 2.53 -20.27
C ILE A 99 -28.56 3.40 -20.54
N TYR A 100 -28.94 3.63 -21.80
CA TYR A 100 -30.13 4.43 -22.15
C TYR A 100 -31.44 3.75 -21.74
N ASN A 101 -31.49 2.41 -21.75
CA ASN A 101 -32.63 1.65 -21.26
C ASN A 101 -32.87 1.87 -19.77
N ILE A 102 -31.79 2.09 -19.03
CA ILE A 102 -31.82 2.36 -17.59
C ILE A 102 -32.30 3.81 -17.34
N TYR A 103 -31.88 4.76 -18.15
CA TYR A 103 -32.32 6.15 -18.05
C TYR A 103 -33.81 6.33 -18.31
N SER A 104 -34.41 5.51 -19.16
CA SER A 104 -35.84 5.50 -19.42
C SER A 104 -36.68 4.72 -18.40
N SER A 105 -36.04 3.97 -17.50
CA SER A 105 -36.72 3.19 -16.47
C SER A 105 -37.11 4.04 -15.25
N THR A 106 -38.01 3.52 -14.42
CA THR A 106 -38.49 4.13 -13.17
C THR A 106 -37.52 4.01 -12.01
N VAL A 107 -36.36 3.31 -12.21
CA VAL A 107 -35.35 3.07 -11.18
C VAL A 107 -34.79 4.38 -10.63
N SER A 108 -34.72 4.53 -9.32
CA SER A 108 -34.13 5.70 -8.66
C SER A 108 -32.58 5.75 -8.86
N ARG A 109 -31.97 6.94 -8.63
CA ARG A 109 -30.51 7.08 -8.70
C ARG A 109 -29.79 6.19 -7.70
N ALA A 110 -30.32 6.06 -6.49
CA ALA A 110 -29.74 5.25 -5.43
C ALA A 110 -29.80 3.76 -5.80
N GLU A 111 -30.95 3.27 -6.25
CA GLU A 111 -31.12 1.87 -6.69
C GLU A 111 -30.19 1.52 -7.85
N PHE A 112 -30.04 2.43 -8.81
CA PHE A 112 -29.10 2.22 -9.92
C PHE A 112 -27.65 2.12 -9.43
N LEU A 113 -27.20 3.09 -8.61
CA LEU A 113 -25.82 3.13 -8.12
C LEU A 113 -25.51 1.93 -7.21
N THR A 114 -26.42 1.59 -6.28
CA THR A 114 -26.22 0.44 -5.40
C THR A 114 -26.25 -0.88 -6.17
N GLY A 115 -27.20 -1.07 -7.07
CA GLY A 115 -27.30 -2.26 -7.92
C GLY A 115 -26.07 -2.43 -8.83
N LYS A 116 -25.46 -1.30 -9.22
CA LYS A 116 -24.27 -1.31 -10.07
C LYS A 116 -22.99 -1.58 -9.30
N LEU A 117 -22.84 -0.96 -8.12
CA LEU A 117 -21.64 -1.12 -7.30
C LEU A 117 -21.59 -2.48 -6.60
N LEU A 118 -22.72 -3.00 -6.15
CA LEU A 118 -22.80 -4.20 -5.33
C LEU A 118 -22.09 -5.41 -5.95
N PRO A 119 -22.29 -5.76 -7.25
CA PRO A 119 -21.58 -6.88 -7.86
C PRO A 119 -20.05 -6.69 -7.84
N TYR A 120 -19.56 -5.48 -8.13
CA TYR A 120 -18.13 -5.20 -8.14
C TYR A 120 -17.53 -5.21 -6.74
N ILE A 121 -18.27 -4.73 -5.73
CA ILE A 121 -17.88 -4.85 -4.32
C ILE A 121 -17.76 -6.31 -3.93
N VAL A 122 -18.75 -7.14 -4.25
CA VAL A 122 -18.73 -8.58 -3.92
C VAL A 122 -17.55 -9.27 -4.59
N ILE A 123 -17.33 -9.06 -5.88
CA ILE A 123 -16.17 -9.63 -6.59
C ILE A 123 -14.86 -9.17 -5.96
N SER A 124 -14.75 -7.90 -5.61
CA SER A 124 -13.53 -7.36 -4.97
C SER A 124 -13.32 -7.94 -3.56
N LEU A 125 -14.39 -8.21 -2.81
CA LEU A 125 -14.28 -8.85 -1.49
C LEU A 125 -13.88 -10.33 -1.61
N VAL A 126 -14.37 -11.04 -2.63
CA VAL A 126 -13.86 -12.39 -2.94
C VAL A 126 -12.36 -12.33 -3.26
N ASN A 127 -11.93 -11.33 -4.04
CA ASN A 127 -10.51 -11.12 -4.34
C ASN A 127 -9.70 -10.82 -3.06
N VAL A 128 -10.23 -10.06 -2.08
CA VAL A 128 -9.60 -9.87 -0.76
C VAL A 128 -9.33 -11.21 -0.08
N CYS A 129 -10.33 -12.10 -0.04
CA CYS A 129 -10.18 -13.42 0.58
C CYS A 129 -9.13 -14.27 -0.15
N VAL A 130 -9.14 -14.27 -1.48
CA VAL A 130 -8.15 -14.99 -2.30
C VAL A 130 -6.74 -14.44 -2.05
N LEU A 131 -6.55 -13.13 -2.07
CA LEU A 131 -5.25 -12.51 -1.81
C LEU A 131 -4.76 -12.78 -0.39
N TRP A 132 -5.65 -12.77 0.61
CA TRP A 132 -5.31 -13.13 1.98
C TRP A 132 -4.87 -14.59 2.08
N LEU A 133 -5.62 -15.52 1.47
CA LEU A 133 -5.27 -16.94 1.42
C LEU A 133 -3.92 -17.17 0.73
N MET A 134 -3.66 -16.48 -0.37
CA MET A 134 -2.36 -16.54 -1.06
C MET A 134 -1.24 -15.97 -0.17
N ALA A 135 -1.47 -14.84 0.48
CA ALA A 135 -0.48 -14.22 1.35
C ALA A 135 -0.06 -15.14 2.50
N VAL A 136 -1.03 -15.74 3.18
CA VAL A 136 -0.77 -16.62 4.33
C VAL A 136 -0.36 -18.03 3.89
N GLY A 137 -1.06 -18.63 2.93
CA GLY A 137 -0.86 -20.04 2.52
C GLY A 137 0.34 -20.21 1.59
N LEU A 138 0.44 -19.41 0.53
CA LEU A 138 1.49 -19.58 -0.48
C LEU A 138 2.80 -18.85 -0.08
N PHE A 139 2.69 -17.59 0.33
CA PHE A 139 3.86 -16.77 0.67
C PHE A 139 4.27 -16.87 2.14
N GLN A 140 3.51 -17.59 2.96
CA GLN A 140 3.77 -17.77 4.39
C GLN A 140 4.02 -16.46 5.12
N ALA A 141 3.33 -15.39 4.68
CA ALA A 141 3.41 -14.11 5.35
C ALA A 141 2.74 -14.20 6.72
N PRO A 142 3.40 -13.76 7.80
CA PRO A 142 2.85 -13.87 9.14
C PRO A 142 1.59 -12.99 9.26
N PHE A 143 0.49 -13.58 9.68
CA PHE A 143 -0.74 -12.86 9.97
C PHE A 143 -0.96 -12.88 11.49
N LYS A 144 -0.57 -11.79 12.16
CA LYS A 144 -0.57 -11.68 13.63
C LYS A 144 -1.81 -10.97 14.18
N GLY A 145 -2.57 -10.28 13.34
CA GLY A 145 -3.74 -9.50 13.73
C GLY A 145 -5.06 -10.25 13.66
N SER A 146 -6.17 -9.52 13.86
CA SER A 146 -7.52 -10.07 13.72
C SER A 146 -7.99 -10.04 12.25
N PHE A 147 -8.46 -11.19 11.74
CA PHE A 147 -9.05 -11.27 10.40
C PHE A 147 -10.30 -10.39 10.27
N LEU A 148 -11.10 -10.30 11.31
CA LEU A 148 -12.32 -9.46 11.29
C LEU A 148 -11.98 -7.97 11.08
N LEU A 149 -10.94 -7.48 11.76
CA LEU A 149 -10.46 -6.11 11.59
C LEU A 149 -9.90 -5.87 10.18
N PHE A 150 -9.06 -6.79 9.69
CA PHE A 150 -8.54 -6.72 8.33
C PHE A 150 -9.66 -6.74 7.29
N PHE A 151 -10.65 -7.64 7.43
CA PHE A 151 -11.76 -7.76 6.50
C PHE A 151 -12.68 -6.54 6.53
N SER A 152 -13.01 -6.02 7.72
CA SER A 152 -13.82 -4.80 7.83
C SER A 152 -13.14 -3.57 7.20
N ALA A 153 -11.84 -3.42 7.39
CA ALA A 153 -11.06 -2.39 6.71
C ALA A 153 -11.03 -2.60 5.19
N SER A 154 -10.95 -3.86 4.75
CA SER A 154 -11.01 -4.21 3.33
C SER A 154 -12.34 -3.86 2.69
N VAL A 155 -13.46 -4.04 3.40
CA VAL A 155 -14.81 -3.61 2.94
C VAL A 155 -14.81 -2.10 2.72
N LEU A 156 -14.33 -1.32 3.67
CA LEU A 156 -14.26 0.14 3.54
C LEU A 156 -13.36 0.55 2.36
N PHE A 157 -12.21 -0.09 2.23
CA PHE A 157 -11.27 0.20 1.15
C PHE A 157 -11.84 -0.17 -0.22
N VAL A 158 -12.51 -1.32 -0.35
CA VAL A 158 -13.20 -1.73 -1.58
C VAL A 158 -14.31 -0.73 -1.94
N CYS A 159 -15.07 -0.23 -0.96
CA CYS A 159 -16.05 0.84 -1.21
C CYS A 159 -15.39 2.13 -1.74
N CYS A 160 -14.23 2.51 -1.22
CA CYS A 160 -13.46 3.64 -1.74
C CYS A 160 -13.01 3.39 -3.18
N THR A 161 -12.40 2.25 -3.46
CA THR A 161 -11.80 1.95 -4.77
C THR A 161 -12.84 1.75 -5.86
N THR A 162 -13.96 1.06 -5.57
CA THR A 162 -15.10 0.95 -6.49
C THR A 162 -15.76 2.31 -6.73
N GLY A 163 -15.84 3.16 -5.70
CA GLY A 163 -16.28 4.55 -5.82
C GLY A 163 -15.40 5.38 -6.76
N ILE A 164 -14.07 5.25 -6.67
CA ILE A 164 -13.13 5.89 -7.60
C ILE A 164 -13.37 5.41 -9.03
N GLY A 165 -13.51 4.09 -9.23
CA GLY A 165 -13.79 3.52 -10.55
C GLY A 165 -15.09 4.05 -11.15
N LEU A 166 -16.12 4.16 -10.34
CA LEU A 166 -17.40 4.72 -10.76
C LEU A 166 -17.29 6.22 -11.12
N LEU A 167 -16.54 7.00 -10.33
CA LEU A 167 -16.28 8.42 -10.65
C LEU A 167 -15.56 8.56 -11.99
N ILE A 168 -14.53 7.76 -12.24
CA ILE A 168 -13.83 7.76 -13.52
C ILE A 168 -14.81 7.41 -14.65
N SER A 169 -15.65 6.41 -14.45
CA SER A 169 -16.64 6.03 -15.45
C SER A 169 -17.62 7.17 -15.82
N LEU A 170 -17.87 8.12 -14.92
CA LEU A 170 -18.72 9.28 -15.24
C LEU A 170 -18.03 10.28 -16.19
N LEU A 171 -16.71 10.34 -16.17
CA LEU A 171 -15.89 11.30 -16.93
C LEU A 171 -15.54 10.81 -18.33
N VAL A 172 -15.56 9.49 -18.55
CA VAL A 172 -15.10 8.87 -19.81
C VAL A 172 -16.24 8.18 -20.55
N GLN A 173 -16.07 8.03 -21.86
CA GLN A 173 -17.06 7.42 -22.76
C GLN A 173 -16.61 6.10 -23.37
N THR A 174 -15.32 5.81 -23.39
CA THR A 174 -14.76 4.61 -24.00
C THR A 174 -14.01 3.74 -22.99
N GLN A 175 -14.05 2.43 -23.18
CA GLN A 175 -13.34 1.47 -22.32
C GLN A 175 -11.83 1.71 -22.34
N MET A 176 -11.26 2.09 -23.49
CA MET A 176 -9.83 2.42 -23.58
C MET A 176 -9.47 3.63 -22.72
N ALA A 177 -10.27 4.70 -22.77
CA ALA A 177 -10.07 5.87 -21.90
C ALA A 177 -10.25 5.50 -20.43
N ALA A 178 -11.24 4.68 -20.09
CA ALA A 178 -11.47 4.20 -18.72
C ALA A 178 -10.26 3.42 -18.20
N LEU A 179 -9.71 2.52 -19.01
CA LEU A 179 -8.53 1.73 -18.65
C LEU A 179 -7.33 2.64 -18.38
N ILE A 180 -6.99 3.53 -19.33
CA ILE A 180 -5.81 4.40 -19.20
C ILE A 180 -5.94 5.34 -18.00
N ILE A 181 -7.08 6.00 -17.83
CA ILE A 181 -7.28 6.96 -16.73
C ILE A 181 -7.30 6.25 -15.39
N THR A 182 -7.96 5.09 -15.29
CA THR A 182 -7.96 4.31 -14.05
C THR A 182 -6.56 3.86 -13.68
N MET A 183 -5.77 3.38 -14.64
CA MET A 183 -4.37 3.00 -14.40
C MET A 183 -3.55 4.18 -13.89
N ILE A 184 -3.65 5.34 -14.52
CA ILE A 184 -2.92 6.54 -14.10
C ILE A 184 -3.34 6.97 -12.68
N VAL A 185 -4.65 7.09 -12.43
CA VAL A 185 -5.20 7.56 -11.15
C VAL A 185 -4.97 6.55 -10.03
N ALA A 186 -5.05 5.25 -10.30
CA ALA A 186 -4.83 4.23 -9.28
C ALA A 186 -3.35 3.92 -9.05
N MET A 187 -2.56 3.70 -10.11
CA MET A 187 -1.20 3.17 -10.01
C MET A 187 -0.20 4.22 -9.51
N ILE A 188 -0.18 5.41 -10.15
CA ILE A 188 0.86 6.40 -9.86
C ILE A 188 0.80 6.89 -8.40
N PRO A 189 -0.35 7.36 -7.87
CA PRO A 189 -0.41 7.79 -6.48
C PRO A 189 -0.19 6.64 -5.49
N THR A 190 -0.62 5.41 -5.84
CA THR A 190 -0.40 4.25 -4.97
C THR A 190 1.07 3.95 -4.80
N ILE A 191 1.85 3.95 -5.88
CA ILE A 191 3.29 3.70 -5.81
C ILE A 191 4.00 4.80 -5.00
N LEU A 192 3.64 6.06 -5.21
CA LEU A 192 4.34 7.21 -4.65
C LEU A 192 3.92 7.54 -3.21
N PHE A 193 2.62 7.41 -2.88
CA PHE A 193 2.04 8.00 -1.67
C PHE A 193 1.42 7.00 -0.70
N SER A 194 1.28 5.72 -1.04
CA SER A 194 0.68 4.74 -0.14
C SER A 194 1.62 4.20 0.94
N GLY A 195 2.91 4.50 0.85
CA GLY A 195 3.91 3.84 1.68
C GLY A 195 4.37 2.48 1.15
N LEU A 196 4.02 2.12 -0.10
CA LEU A 196 4.38 0.85 -0.73
C LEU A 196 5.90 0.67 -0.82
N LEU A 197 6.58 1.60 -1.48
CA LEU A 197 8.03 1.56 -1.70
C LEU A 197 8.82 2.32 -0.63
N VAL A 198 8.32 3.46 -0.22
CA VAL A 198 8.98 4.37 0.73
C VAL A 198 8.03 4.68 1.87
N PRO A 199 8.45 4.54 3.13
CA PRO A 199 7.61 4.90 4.27
C PRO A 199 7.13 6.36 4.18
N VAL A 200 5.82 6.60 4.42
CA VAL A 200 5.24 7.95 4.35
C VAL A 200 5.96 8.93 5.30
N ALA A 201 6.49 8.42 6.42
CA ALA A 201 7.24 9.22 7.38
C ALA A 201 8.49 9.90 6.78
N SER A 202 9.12 9.28 5.77
CA SER A 202 10.33 9.80 5.11
C SER A 202 10.04 10.71 3.91
N LEU A 203 8.77 10.87 3.52
CA LEU A 203 8.38 11.77 2.42
C LEU A 203 8.55 13.25 2.81
N THR A 204 8.70 14.10 1.80
CA THR A 204 8.69 15.57 1.97
C THR A 204 7.33 16.06 2.48
N ARG A 205 7.27 17.27 3.07
CA ARG A 205 6.00 17.81 3.62
C ARG A 205 4.86 17.81 2.58
N GLY A 206 5.13 18.25 1.35
CA GLY A 206 4.13 18.27 0.28
C GLY A 206 3.63 16.87 -0.09
N ALA A 207 4.54 15.90 -0.22
CA ALA A 207 4.20 14.50 -0.52
C ALA A 207 3.42 13.83 0.63
N LYS A 208 3.69 14.20 1.91
CA LYS A 208 2.90 13.74 3.05
C LYS A 208 1.45 14.21 2.97
N VAL A 209 1.22 15.47 2.63
CA VAL A 209 -0.16 15.99 2.46
C VAL A 209 -0.87 15.23 1.37
N GLN A 210 -0.23 14.99 0.23
CA GLN A 210 -0.81 14.19 -0.86
C GLN A 210 -1.11 12.74 -0.43
N ALA A 211 -0.23 12.11 0.36
CA ALA A 211 -0.44 10.78 0.89
C ALA A 211 -1.71 10.70 1.75
N HIS A 212 -1.96 11.70 2.59
CA HIS A 212 -3.17 11.73 3.43
C HIS A 212 -4.47 11.99 2.65
N LEU A 213 -4.39 12.51 1.43
CA LEU A 213 -5.54 12.66 0.53
C LEU A 213 -5.86 11.38 -0.25
N TYR A 214 -5.16 10.27 0.02
CA TYR A 214 -5.31 9.05 -0.75
C TYR A 214 -5.64 7.83 0.15
N PRO A 215 -6.72 7.11 -0.10
CA PRO A 215 -7.17 6.04 0.81
C PRO A 215 -6.20 4.87 0.93
N ALA A 216 -5.35 4.63 -0.09
CA ALA A 216 -4.40 3.53 -0.09
C ALA A 216 -3.36 3.62 1.05
N MET A 217 -2.98 4.83 1.49
CA MET A 217 -2.06 5.02 2.61
C MET A 217 -2.62 4.40 3.91
N TYR A 218 -3.85 4.72 4.25
CA TYR A 218 -4.51 4.23 5.45
C TYR A 218 -4.70 2.72 5.42
N TYR A 219 -5.11 2.19 4.27
CA TYR A 219 -5.27 0.75 4.11
C TYR A 219 -3.92 0.02 4.16
N THR A 220 -2.83 0.58 3.64
CA THR A 220 -1.47 0.04 3.78
C THR A 220 -1.07 -0.09 5.24
N ASN A 221 -1.35 0.93 6.07
CA ASN A 221 -1.08 0.91 7.50
C ASN A 221 -1.84 -0.24 8.19
N ILE A 222 -3.13 -0.40 7.86
CA ILE A 222 -3.97 -1.46 8.44
C ILE A 222 -3.47 -2.84 8.01
N VAL A 223 -3.18 -3.04 6.72
CA VAL A 223 -2.68 -4.32 6.21
C VAL A 223 -1.35 -4.70 6.86
N ARG A 224 -0.38 -3.76 6.90
CA ARG A 224 0.91 -4.00 7.58
C ARG A 224 0.73 -4.19 9.09
N GLY A 225 -0.17 -3.44 9.70
CA GLY A 225 -0.53 -3.59 11.10
C GLY A 225 -1.06 -4.99 11.42
N SER A 226 -1.98 -5.49 10.61
CA SER A 226 -2.59 -6.80 10.77
C SER A 226 -1.63 -7.95 10.44
N PHE A 227 -0.84 -7.84 9.38
CA PHE A 227 0.09 -8.91 8.98
C PHE A 227 1.31 -8.97 9.89
N LEU A 228 2.03 -7.86 10.06
CA LEU A 228 3.37 -7.88 10.67
C LEU A 228 3.37 -7.55 12.16
N LYS A 229 2.56 -6.55 12.57
CA LYS A 229 2.63 -5.99 13.93
C LYS A 229 1.66 -6.64 14.89
N GLY A 230 0.55 -7.21 14.40
CA GLY A 230 -0.49 -7.79 15.27
C GLY A 230 -1.23 -6.74 16.11
N VAL A 231 -1.29 -5.49 15.64
CA VAL A 231 -1.97 -4.40 16.36
C VAL A 231 -3.49 -4.48 16.19
N GLY A 232 -4.22 -4.10 17.21
CA GLY A 232 -5.66 -4.14 17.26
C GLY A 232 -6.33 -2.84 16.74
N ALA A 233 -7.66 -2.80 16.90
CA ALA A 233 -8.46 -1.64 16.52
C ALA A 233 -8.15 -0.39 17.35
N ASP A 234 -7.64 -0.57 18.57
CA ASP A 234 -7.19 0.49 19.49
C ASP A 234 -6.09 1.37 18.90
N VAL A 235 -5.24 0.80 18.04
CA VAL A 235 -4.16 1.52 17.36
C VAL A 235 -4.61 2.00 15.96
N LEU A 236 -5.40 1.18 15.25
CA LEU A 236 -5.76 1.41 13.85
C LEU A 236 -7.08 2.17 13.64
N TRP A 237 -7.72 2.65 14.71
CA TRP A 237 -9.03 3.32 14.63
C TRP A 237 -9.00 4.60 13.77
N THR A 238 -7.89 5.34 13.79
CA THR A 238 -7.70 6.55 12.97
C THR A 238 -7.70 6.24 11.48
N ASP A 239 -7.00 5.16 11.10
CA ASP A 239 -6.94 4.72 9.71
C ASP A 239 -8.30 4.16 9.24
N LEU A 240 -9.01 3.42 10.11
CA LEU A 240 -10.37 2.94 9.83
C LEU A 240 -11.36 4.10 9.66
N LEU A 241 -11.29 5.11 10.53
CA LEU A 241 -12.15 6.28 10.46
C LEU A 241 -11.87 7.09 9.18
N ALA A 242 -10.59 7.25 8.82
CA ALA A 242 -10.22 7.90 7.56
C ALA A 242 -10.79 7.15 6.34
N LEU A 243 -10.67 5.82 6.30
CA LEU A 243 -11.26 5.01 5.22
C LEU A 243 -12.78 5.15 5.17
N ALA A 244 -13.46 5.15 6.32
CA ALA A 244 -14.90 5.35 6.38
C ALA A 244 -15.30 6.74 5.85
N MET A 245 -14.56 7.79 6.21
CA MET A 245 -14.78 9.14 5.66
C MET A 245 -14.57 9.20 4.15
N PHE A 246 -13.52 8.56 3.62
CA PHE A 246 -13.31 8.46 2.18
C PHE A 246 -14.44 7.71 1.48
N ALA A 247 -14.90 6.59 2.04
CA ALA A 247 -16.00 5.80 1.47
C ALA A 247 -17.28 6.63 1.38
N VAL A 248 -17.62 7.36 2.45
CA VAL A 248 -18.80 8.25 2.48
C VAL A 248 -18.62 9.42 1.51
N ALA A 249 -17.46 10.07 1.50
CA ALA A 249 -17.19 11.22 0.62
C ALA A 249 -17.25 10.83 -0.86
N LEU A 250 -16.62 9.72 -1.24
CA LEU A 250 -16.61 9.23 -2.63
C LEU A 250 -18.00 8.77 -3.07
N SER A 251 -18.74 8.06 -2.21
CA SER A 251 -20.12 7.66 -2.49
C SER A 251 -21.04 8.88 -2.63
N GLY A 252 -20.92 9.86 -1.75
CA GLY A 252 -21.68 11.11 -1.81
C GLY A 252 -21.35 11.94 -3.05
N LEU A 253 -20.08 12.04 -3.41
CA LEU A 253 -19.63 12.72 -4.63
C LEU A 253 -20.18 12.05 -5.89
N THR A 254 -20.09 10.72 -5.94
CA THR A 254 -20.63 9.93 -7.05
C THR A 254 -22.15 10.11 -7.19
N TYR A 255 -22.87 10.07 -6.07
CA TYR A 255 -24.32 10.30 -6.06
C TYR A 255 -24.70 11.69 -6.57
N ARG A 256 -23.94 12.72 -6.21
CA ARG A 256 -24.17 14.11 -6.67
C ARG A 256 -23.84 14.30 -8.15
N LEU A 257 -22.75 13.70 -8.63
CA LEU A 257 -22.29 13.85 -10.01
C LEU A 257 -23.09 12.99 -10.99
N PHE A 258 -23.70 11.90 -10.51
CA PHE A 258 -24.51 11.04 -11.36
C PHE A 258 -25.81 11.74 -11.74
N THR A 259 -25.99 12.05 -13.03
CA THR A 259 -27.23 12.60 -13.60
C THR A 259 -27.88 11.58 -14.50
N LYS A 260 -29.21 11.35 -14.32
CA LYS A 260 -30.02 10.46 -15.17
C LYS A 260 -30.29 11.02 -16.58
N ARG A 261 -29.93 12.27 -16.83
CA ARG A 261 -30.15 12.88 -18.15
C ARG A 261 -28.82 12.91 -18.91
N PRO A 262 -28.80 12.44 -20.18
CA PRO A 262 -27.64 12.66 -21.04
C PRO A 262 -27.41 14.18 -21.14
N LYS A 263 -26.20 14.64 -20.88
CA LYS A 263 -25.80 15.99 -21.28
C LYS A 263 -25.75 15.97 -22.80
N THR A 264 -26.71 16.64 -23.43
CA THR A 264 -26.67 16.98 -24.88
C THR A 264 -25.44 17.82 -25.17
#